data_2b14ec9a98edda1e1cc9f9ad80090a88
#
_entry.id   2b14ec9a98edda1e1cc9f9ad80090a88
#
_cell.length_a   1.000
_cell.length_b   1.000
_cell.length_c   1.000
_cell.angle_alpha   90.00
_cell.angle_beta   90.00
_cell.angle_gamma   90.00
#
_symmetry.space_group_name_H-M   'P 1'
#
loop_
_entity.id
_entity.type
_entity.pdbx_description
1 polymer ?
#
loop_
_entity_poly.entity_id
_entity_poly.type
_entity_poly.pdbx_seq_one_letter_code
_entity_poly.pdbx_strand_id
1 'polypeptide(L)'
;MRGIQSSITDIRRKIFTEIARMAYNGDYSVIEELPYKIIPGEVATLRESIFLERAIVGERLRLAMGLPLRPIDQHAPLTQGISESIIAEKYYEPPLINIIKFACHACPDNEVRVTDACQG
;
A
#
# COMPACT_ATOMS: atom_id res chain seq x y z
N MET A 1 3.77 -16.54 -5.94
CA MET A 1 3.49 -17.52 -4.91
C MET A 1 2.00 -17.57 -4.62
N ARG A 2 1.31 -18.50 -5.22
CA ARG A 2 -0.12 -18.69 -4.98
C ARG A 2 -0.30 -19.49 -3.69
N GLY A 3 -1.08 -18.98 -2.75
CA GLY A 3 -1.52 -19.75 -1.57
C GLY A 3 -0.84 -19.46 -0.23
N ILE A 4 0.20 -18.64 -0.20
CA ILE A 4 0.78 -18.25 1.10
C ILE A 4 -0.02 -17.09 1.67
N GLN A 5 -0.77 -17.36 2.72
CA GLN A 5 -1.39 -16.31 3.51
C GLN A 5 -0.35 -15.67 4.42
N SER A 6 -0.24 -14.36 4.35
CA SER A 6 0.61 -13.57 5.23
C SER A 6 -0.18 -12.36 5.72
N SER A 7 0.24 -11.79 6.85
CA SER A 7 -0.33 -10.55 7.36
C SER A 7 -0.34 -9.41 6.33
N ILE A 8 0.66 -9.39 5.45
CA ILE A 8 0.72 -8.43 4.33
C ILE A 8 -0.40 -8.68 3.32
N THR A 9 -0.70 -9.94 3.02
CA THR A 9 -1.81 -10.31 2.13
C THR A 9 -3.15 -9.86 2.72
N ASP A 10 -3.33 -10.03 4.02
CA ASP A 10 -4.55 -9.60 4.71
C ASP A 10 -4.70 -8.07 4.71
N ILE A 11 -3.62 -7.33 4.92
CA ILE A 11 -3.63 -5.87 4.82
C ILE A 11 -3.99 -5.43 3.40
N ARG A 12 -3.42 -6.05 2.37
CA ARG A 12 -3.76 -5.75 0.97
C ARG A 12 -5.23 -6.02 0.68
N ARG A 13 -5.78 -7.12 1.15
CA ARG A 13 -7.20 -7.43 1.01
C ARG A 13 -8.08 -6.37 1.70
N LYS A 14 -7.73 -5.98 2.91
CA LYS A 14 -8.44 -4.91 3.62
C LYS A 14 -8.44 -3.61 2.82
N ILE A 15 -7.29 -3.21 2.29
CA ILE A 15 -7.17 -1.99 1.46
C ILE A 15 -8.12 -2.06 0.26
N PHE A 16 -8.05 -3.12 -0.54
CA PHE A 16 -8.92 -3.26 -1.72
C PHE A 16 -10.40 -3.34 -1.34
N THR A 17 -10.73 -4.00 -0.24
CA THR A 17 -12.13 -4.09 0.25
C THR A 17 -12.67 -2.71 0.64
N GLU A 18 -11.90 -1.92 1.36
CA GLU A 18 -12.34 -0.57 1.76
C GLU A 18 -12.48 0.37 0.56
N ILE A 19 -11.53 0.32 -0.40
CA ILE A 19 -11.63 1.10 -1.64
C ILE A 19 -12.87 0.70 -2.44
N ALA A 20 -13.11 -0.60 -2.61
CA ALA A 20 -14.28 -1.09 -3.33
C ALA A 20 -15.59 -0.66 -2.64
N ARG A 21 -15.61 -0.71 -1.31
CA ARG A 21 -16.77 -0.26 -0.52
C ARG A 21 -17.05 1.22 -0.71
N MET A 22 -16.02 2.06 -0.65
CA MET A 22 -16.15 3.50 -0.90
C MET A 22 -16.61 3.79 -2.33
N ALA A 23 -16.02 3.12 -3.31
CA ALA A 23 -16.41 3.28 -4.71
C ALA A 23 -17.87 2.88 -4.96
N TYR A 24 -18.31 1.78 -4.34
CA TYR A 24 -19.70 1.33 -4.46
C TYR A 24 -20.69 2.30 -3.81
N ASN A 25 -20.35 2.83 -2.65
CA ASN A 25 -21.21 3.77 -1.93
C ASN A 25 -21.10 5.22 -2.46
N GLY A 26 -20.10 5.54 -3.26
CA GLY A 26 -19.82 6.89 -3.72
C GLY A 26 -19.38 7.85 -2.62
N ASP A 27 -18.99 7.35 -1.45
CA ASP A 27 -18.55 8.13 -0.30
C ASP A 27 -17.06 7.93 -0.03
N TYR A 28 -16.29 8.99 -0.24
CA TYR A 28 -14.84 9.01 -0.06
C TYR A 28 -14.40 9.87 1.13
N SER A 29 -15.33 10.32 1.96
CA SER A 29 -15.08 11.25 3.08
C SER A 29 -14.07 10.71 4.10
N VAL A 30 -14.00 9.39 4.25
CA VAL A 30 -13.14 8.71 5.23
C VAL A 30 -11.83 8.19 4.66
N ILE A 31 -11.51 8.52 3.40
CA ILE A 31 -10.35 7.93 2.72
C ILE A 31 -9.02 8.25 3.42
N GLU A 32 -8.90 9.44 3.97
CA GLU A 32 -7.69 9.89 4.65
C GLU A 32 -7.50 9.22 6.02
N GLU A 33 -8.57 8.69 6.60
CA GLU A 33 -8.54 7.98 7.88
C GLU A 33 -8.25 6.48 7.72
N LEU A 34 -8.30 5.95 6.49
CA LEU A 34 -8.13 4.53 6.24
C LEU A 34 -6.82 3.92 6.77
N PRO A 35 -5.65 4.57 6.71
CA PRO A 35 -4.44 4.03 7.32
C PRO A 35 -4.60 3.77 8.82
N TYR A 36 -5.31 4.63 9.52
CA TYR A 36 -5.57 4.48 10.95
C TYR A 36 -6.61 3.40 11.25
N LYS A 37 -7.59 3.26 10.37
CA LYS A 37 -8.62 2.21 10.46
C LYS A 37 -8.05 0.81 10.19
N ILE A 38 -7.15 0.71 9.21
CA ILE A 38 -6.56 -0.58 8.79
C ILE A 38 -5.50 -1.03 9.79
N ILE A 39 -4.72 -0.09 10.33
CA ILE A 39 -3.70 -0.32 11.36
C ILE A 39 -4.10 0.47 12.62
N PRO A 40 -5.00 -0.08 13.43
CA PRO A 40 -5.44 0.56 14.67
C PRO A 40 -4.42 0.36 15.80
N GLY A 41 -4.57 1.17 16.86
CA GLY A 41 -3.75 1.07 18.07
C GLY A 41 -2.46 1.86 18.02
N GLU A 42 -1.63 1.67 19.01
CA GLU A 42 -0.40 2.44 19.20
C GLU A 42 0.87 1.55 19.15
N VAL A 43 0.69 0.24 19.07
CA VAL A 43 1.79 -0.72 19.06
C VAL A 43 1.97 -1.30 17.67
N ALA A 44 3.19 -1.21 17.15
CA ALA A 44 3.56 -1.81 15.88
C ALA A 44 3.55 -3.35 15.98
N THR A 45 3.06 -4.02 14.93
CA THR A 45 2.97 -5.48 14.87
C THR A 45 3.84 -6.11 13.80
N LEU A 46 4.12 -5.38 12.72
CA LEU A 46 4.82 -5.90 11.54
C LEU A 46 6.13 -5.17 11.25
N ARG A 47 6.26 -3.96 11.75
CA ARG A 47 7.38 -3.07 11.50
C ARG A 47 7.89 -2.46 12.81
N GLU A 48 8.96 -1.71 12.71
CA GLU A 48 9.60 -1.06 13.86
C GLU A 48 8.72 0.02 14.50
N SER A 49 7.85 0.65 13.72
CA SER A 49 6.93 1.66 14.22
C SER A 49 5.56 1.57 13.55
N ILE A 50 4.53 1.93 14.30
CA ILE A 50 3.16 2.00 13.77
C ILE A 50 3.02 3.08 12.71
N PHE A 51 3.78 4.17 12.83
CA PHE A 51 3.82 5.22 11.82
C PHE A 51 4.29 4.66 10.47
N LEU A 52 5.34 3.85 10.45
CA LEU A 52 5.85 3.22 9.24
C LEU A 52 4.82 2.25 8.65
N GLU A 53 4.14 1.48 9.48
CA GLU A 53 3.06 0.59 9.02
C GLU A 53 1.94 1.37 8.32
N ARG A 54 1.49 2.47 8.93
CA ARG A 54 0.47 3.35 8.37
C ARG A 54 0.94 4.08 7.11
N ALA A 55 2.21 4.49 7.05
CA ALA A 55 2.79 5.09 5.85
C ALA A 55 2.78 4.13 4.67
N ILE A 56 3.13 2.87 4.89
CA ILE A 56 3.08 1.83 3.87
C ILE A 56 1.63 1.59 3.39
N VAL A 57 0.67 1.57 4.31
CA VAL A 57 -0.76 1.48 3.95
C VAL A 57 -1.18 2.67 3.11
N GLY A 58 -0.78 3.89 3.49
CA GLY A 58 -1.06 5.11 2.73
C GLY A 58 -0.54 5.06 1.30
N GLU A 59 0.70 4.62 1.10
CA GLU A 59 1.27 4.45 -0.24
C GLU A 59 0.56 3.34 -1.04
N ARG A 60 0.17 2.25 -0.39
CA ARG A 60 -0.64 1.20 -1.04
C ARG A 60 -2.03 1.68 -1.44
N LEU A 61 -2.65 2.53 -0.62
CA LEU A 61 -3.92 3.19 -0.98
C LEU A 61 -3.74 4.05 -2.24
N ARG A 62 -2.69 4.88 -2.28
CA ARG A 62 -2.37 5.69 -3.46
C ARG A 62 -2.26 4.82 -4.72
N LEU A 63 -1.44 3.77 -4.67
CA LEU A 63 -1.26 2.85 -5.80
C LEU A 63 -2.58 2.17 -6.21
N ALA A 64 -3.37 1.71 -5.25
CA ALA A 64 -4.65 1.06 -5.52
C ALA A 64 -5.69 2.02 -6.12
N MET A 65 -5.57 3.31 -5.82
CA MET A 65 -6.41 4.38 -6.39
C MET A 65 -5.85 4.93 -7.73
N GLY A 66 -4.74 4.40 -8.21
CA GLY A 66 -4.11 4.83 -9.47
C GLY A 66 -3.24 6.08 -9.35
N LEU A 67 -2.89 6.49 -8.14
CA LEU A 67 -1.97 7.59 -7.91
C LEU A 67 -0.50 7.09 -7.87
N PRO A 68 0.47 7.92 -8.28
CA PRO A 68 1.89 7.59 -8.12
C PRO A 68 2.29 7.58 -6.65
N LEU A 69 3.42 6.94 -6.34
CA LEU A 69 4.07 7.06 -5.04
C LEU A 69 4.51 8.50 -4.81
N ARG A 70 4.51 8.91 -3.54
CA ARG A 70 5.08 10.20 -3.19
C ARG A 70 6.60 10.19 -3.34
N PRO A 71 7.19 11.30 -3.82
CA PRO A 71 8.64 11.49 -3.78
C PRO A 71 9.17 11.41 -2.34
N ILE A 72 10.35 10.83 -2.17
CA ILE A 72 10.96 10.61 -0.84
C ILE A 72 11.31 11.91 -0.14
N ASP A 73 11.63 12.93 -0.90
CA ASP A 73 12.01 14.28 -0.43
C ASP A 73 10.80 15.17 -0.11
N GLN A 74 9.61 14.70 -0.41
CA GLN A 74 8.38 15.45 -0.14
C GLN A 74 7.86 15.17 1.27
N HIS A 75 8.03 16.14 2.16
CA HIS A 75 7.42 16.11 3.48
C HIS A 75 5.92 16.42 3.38
N ALA A 76 5.09 15.49 3.83
CA ALA A 76 3.64 15.64 3.79
C ALA A 76 2.98 14.82 4.89
N PRO A 77 1.78 15.19 5.34
CA PRO A 77 0.96 14.32 6.16
C PRO A 77 0.75 12.96 5.51
N LEU A 78 0.56 11.93 6.32
CA LEU A 78 0.50 10.53 5.90
C LEU A 78 -0.47 10.28 4.74
N THR A 79 -1.62 10.93 4.78
CA THR A 79 -2.74 10.71 3.86
C THR A 79 -2.96 11.85 2.86
N GLN A 80 -2.05 12.83 2.82
CA GLN A 80 -2.20 13.97 1.94
C GLN A 80 -2.33 13.55 0.47
N GLY A 81 -3.30 14.12 -0.21
CA GLY A 81 -3.51 13.94 -1.65
C GLY A 81 -4.22 12.64 -2.03
N ILE A 82 -4.59 11.77 -1.09
CA ILE A 82 -5.35 10.55 -1.41
C ILE A 82 -6.75 10.93 -1.92
N SER A 83 -7.37 11.94 -1.34
CA SER A 83 -8.69 12.44 -1.74
C SER A 83 -8.73 12.98 -3.17
N GLU A 84 -7.60 13.42 -3.71
CA GLU A 84 -7.51 13.93 -5.09
C GLU A 84 -7.76 12.83 -6.14
N SER A 85 -7.71 11.56 -5.74
CA SER A 85 -7.91 10.43 -6.64
C SER A 85 -9.38 10.14 -6.99
N ILE A 86 -10.31 10.91 -6.46
CA ILE A 86 -11.76 10.81 -6.75
C ILE A 86 -12.09 11.18 -8.20
N ILE A 87 -11.18 11.85 -8.90
CA ILE A 87 -11.36 12.25 -10.29
C ILE A 87 -11.54 10.99 -11.15
N ALA A 88 -12.59 10.99 -11.97
CA ALA A 88 -12.97 9.84 -12.82
C ALA A 88 -11.92 9.52 -13.88
N GLU A 89 -11.25 10.53 -14.42
CA GLU A 89 -10.18 10.35 -15.39
C GLU A 89 -8.84 10.20 -14.69
N LYS A 90 -8.22 9.05 -14.88
CA LYS A 90 -6.89 8.77 -14.36
C LYS A 90 -5.94 8.56 -15.50
N TYR A 91 -4.84 9.28 -15.46
CA TYR A 91 -3.76 9.06 -16.40
C TYR A 91 -2.98 7.83 -15.99
N TYR A 92 -2.77 6.99 -16.97
CA TYR A 92 -1.93 5.82 -16.82
C TYR A 92 -0.47 6.21 -17.08
N GLU A 93 0.31 6.24 -16.02
CA GLU A 93 1.74 6.55 -16.13
C GLU A 93 2.58 5.27 -15.98
N PRO A 94 3.42 4.95 -16.97
CA PRO A 94 4.43 3.90 -16.78
C PRO A 94 5.53 4.36 -15.79
N PRO A 95 6.17 3.44 -15.06
CA PRO A 95 5.99 2.00 -15.11
C PRO A 95 4.72 1.53 -14.39
N LEU A 96 4.14 0.46 -14.92
CA LEU A 96 2.99 -0.24 -14.31
C LEU A 96 3.25 -0.78 -12.90
N ILE A 97 4.51 -0.95 -12.58
CA ILE A 97 4.96 -1.51 -11.31
C ILE A 97 5.67 -0.40 -10.54
N ASN A 98 5.15 -0.12 -9.35
CA ASN A 98 5.76 0.80 -8.41
C ASN A 98 6.32 0.03 -7.22
N ILE A 99 7.45 0.51 -6.71
CA ILE A 99 8.13 -0.07 -5.56
C ILE A 99 8.05 0.89 -4.39
N ILE A 100 7.43 0.46 -3.32
CA ILE A 100 7.47 1.16 -2.04
C ILE A 100 8.79 0.78 -1.37
N LYS A 101 9.81 1.62 -1.46
CA LYS A 101 11.18 1.30 -1.04
C LYS A 101 11.31 0.91 0.43
N PHE A 102 10.52 1.53 1.31
CA PHE A 102 10.55 1.25 2.74
C PHE A 102 9.58 0.14 3.17
N ALA A 103 8.91 -0.50 2.23
CA ALA A 103 7.98 -1.61 2.50
C ALA A 103 8.63 -3.00 2.38
N CYS A 104 9.92 -3.05 2.18
CA CYS A 104 10.65 -4.32 2.16
C CYS A 104 10.47 -5.06 3.48
N HIS A 105 9.95 -6.29 3.42
CA HIS A 105 9.60 -7.05 4.63
C HIS A 105 10.77 -7.86 5.18
N ALA A 106 11.57 -8.42 4.32
CA ALA A 106 12.77 -9.17 4.69
C ALA A 106 13.74 -9.09 3.53
N CYS A 107 14.93 -8.59 3.81
CA CYS A 107 16.08 -8.85 2.97
C CYS A 107 16.80 -10.04 3.62
N PRO A 108 16.66 -11.22 3.09
CA PRO A 108 17.52 -12.30 3.54
C PRO A 108 18.96 -11.90 3.18
N ASP A 109 19.87 -12.10 4.11
CA ASP A 109 21.33 -11.99 3.91
C ASP A 109 21.82 -13.11 2.96
N ASN A 110 21.22 -13.23 1.77
CA ASN A 110 21.24 -14.49 1.08
C ASN A 110 21.80 -14.41 -0.30
N GLU A 111 22.49 -15.49 -0.62
CA GLU A 111 22.81 -15.86 -1.98
C GLU A 111 21.58 -15.88 -2.87
N VAL A 112 21.69 -15.26 -4.03
CA VAL A 112 20.69 -15.41 -5.08
C VAL A 112 20.72 -16.85 -5.57
N ARG A 113 19.68 -17.61 -5.29
CA ARG A 113 19.52 -18.97 -5.80
C ARG A 113 18.48 -18.98 -6.92
N VAL A 114 18.89 -19.44 -8.07
CA VAL A 114 17.96 -19.81 -9.13
C VAL A 114 17.39 -21.17 -8.74
N THR A 115 16.08 -21.22 -8.57
CA THR A 115 15.38 -22.49 -8.29
C THR A 115 14.86 -23.09 -9.60
N ASP A 116 14.62 -24.39 -9.59
CA ASP A 116 14.02 -25.12 -10.73
C ASP A 116 12.60 -24.62 -11.09
N ALA A 117 12.02 -23.77 -10.26
CA ALA A 117 10.75 -23.09 -10.52
C ALA A 117 10.91 -21.88 -11.44
N CYS A 118 12.13 -21.45 -11.74
CA CYS A 118 12.40 -20.41 -12.72
C CYS A 118 12.28 -21.03 -14.11
N GLN A 119 11.15 -20.85 -14.73
CA GLN A 119 10.99 -21.12 -16.16
C GLN A 119 11.49 -19.87 -16.90
N GLY A 120 12.69 -19.99 -17.45
CA GLY A 120 13.40 -18.96 -18.18
C GLY A 120 12.61 -18.22 -19.27
#